data_0f0edf1e08276fbdfee8858c3d29c40e
#
_entry.id   0f0edf1e08276fbdfee8858c3d29c40e
#
_cell.length_a   1.000
_cell.length_b   1.000
_cell.length_c   1.000
_cell.angle_alpha   90.00
_cell.angle_beta   90.00
_cell.angle_gamma   90.00
#
_symmetry.space_group_name_H-M   'P 1'
#
loop_
_entity.id
_entity.type
_entity.pdbx_description
1 polymer ?
#
loop_
_entity_poly.entity_id
_entity_poly.type
_entity_poly.pdbx_seq_one_letter_code
_entity_poly.pdbx_strand_id
1 'polypeptide(L)'
;MKIKIVFCSLALIFSGILIMSSSASARLACDPDCLADAKDTLKGCIATCKEEFQTAKDGCRNIDHDCAEGCRKDYEGCIFDPLAELAECKLKCNEDFAPEAARCREKYPKGDPERDKCIDFYQVIAFQCKDTCREAANPLLKACSDTFKACMITCKQPPPPAP
;
A
#
# COMPACT_ATOMS: atom_id res chain seq x y z
N MET A 1 -19.21 10.01 8.56
CA MET A 1 -19.65 9.32 7.34
C MET A 1 -18.79 8.08 7.15
N LYS A 2 -19.32 6.87 7.41
CA LYS A 2 -18.53 5.62 7.40
C LYS A 2 -18.40 5.13 5.97
N ILE A 3 -17.17 5.01 5.49
CA ILE A 3 -16.82 4.59 4.13
C ILE A 3 -17.11 3.09 4.00
N LYS A 4 -18.15 2.75 3.22
CA LYS A 4 -18.49 1.37 2.82
C LYS A 4 -17.70 0.95 1.55
N ILE A 5 -16.39 1.10 1.54
CA ILE A 5 -15.56 0.79 0.35
C ILE A 5 -14.98 -0.65 0.36
N VAL A 6 -15.28 -1.47 1.38
CA VAL A 6 -14.51 -2.71 1.60
C VAL A 6 -15.12 -3.98 0.99
N PHE A 7 -16.31 -3.96 0.39
CA PHE A 7 -16.99 -5.21 0.05
C PHE A 7 -16.98 -5.65 -1.42
N CYS A 8 -16.47 -4.87 -2.36
CA CYS A 8 -16.39 -5.32 -3.76
C CYS A 8 -15.14 -6.14 -4.11
N SER A 9 -14.08 -6.07 -3.29
CA SER A 9 -12.79 -6.73 -3.62
C SER A 9 -12.63 -8.15 -3.07
N LEU A 10 -13.48 -8.62 -2.18
CA LEU A 10 -13.32 -9.95 -1.54
C LEU A 10 -14.12 -11.09 -2.22
N ALA A 11 -15.05 -10.79 -3.09
CA ALA A 11 -15.85 -11.82 -3.76
C ALA A 11 -15.13 -12.55 -4.91
N LEU A 12 -14.02 -12.02 -5.41
CA LEU A 12 -13.31 -12.61 -6.56
C LEU A 12 -12.16 -13.56 -6.18
N ILE A 13 -11.77 -13.66 -4.91
CA ILE A 13 -10.61 -14.49 -4.50
C ILE A 13 -11.03 -15.88 -4.03
N PHE A 14 -12.30 -16.12 -3.70
CA PHE A 14 -12.74 -17.42 -3.18
C PHE A 14 -13.23 -18.44 -4.23
N SER A 15 -13.31 -18.09 -5.50
CA SER A 15 -13.72 -19.01 -6.57
C SER A 15 -12.56 -19.73 -7.29
N GLY A 16 -11.31 -19.51 -6.86
CA GLY A 16 -10.10 -19.98 -7.57
C GLY A 16 -9.43 -21.24 -7.06
N ILE A 17 -9.86 -21.85 -5.94
CA ILE A 17 -9.09 -22.93 -5.30
C ILE A 17 -9.95 -24.18 -5.06
N LEU A 18 -10.55 -24.73 -6.06
CA LEU A 18 -11.10 -26.11 -5.98
C LEU A 18 -11.39 -26.73 -7.34
N ILE A 19 -10.43 -26.77 -8.26
CA ILE A 19 -10.49 -27.71 -9.40
C ILE A 19 -9.07 -28.16 -9.78
N MET A 20 -8.49 -29.08 -9.03
CA MET A 20 -7.44 -29.93 -9.51
C MET A 20 -7.70 -31.35 -9.01
N SER A 21 -8.57 -32.09 -9.64
CA SER A 21 -8.46 -33.53 -9.87
C SER A 21 -9.70 -34.02 -10.61
N SER A 22 -9.45 -34.53 -11.76
CA SER A 22 -10.18 -35.57 -12.52
C SER A 22 -10.39 -35.19 -13.98
N SER A 23 -9.63 -35.85 -14.79
CA SER A 23 -9.75 -35.99 -16.24
C SER A 23 -11.20 -36.40 -16.62
N ALA A 24 -12.01 -35.47 -17.01
CA ALA A 24 -13.15 -35.66 -17.89
C ALA A 24 -13.39 -34.34 -18.57
N SER A 25 -13.19 -34.27 -19.87
CA SER A 25 -13.55 -33.11 -20.71
C SER A 25 -15.06 -32.97 -20.76
N ALA A 26 -15.68 -32.67 -19.64
CA ALA A 26 -16.96 -32.01 -19.60
C ALA A 26 -16.67 -30.54 -19.89
N ARG A 27 -16.77 -30.13 -21.14
CA ARG A 27 -17.02 -28.73 -21.48
C ARG A 27 -18.29 -28.37 -20.72
N LEU A 28 -18.13 -27.76 -19.55
CA LEU A 28 -19.23 -27.07 -18.88
C LEU A 28 -19.75 -26.05 -19.90
N ALA A 29 -20.81 -26.44 -20.62
CA ALA A 29 -21.58 -25.52 -21.44
C ALA A 29 -22.16 -24.52 -20.42
N CYS A 30 -21.56 -23.34 -20.29
CA CYS A 30 -22.14 -22.26 -19.52
C CYS A 30 -23.52 -22.01 -20.11
N ASP A 31 -24.54 -22.11 -19.27
CA ASP A 31 -25.88 -21.72 -19.63
C ASP A 31 -25.83 -20.30 -20.21
N PRO A 32 -26.28 -20.07 -21.46
CA PRO A 32 -26.24 -18.76 -22.08
C PRO A 32 -26.97 -17.68 -21.28
N ASP A 33 -28.01 -18.05 -20.56
CA ASP A 33 -28.79 -17.12 -19.72
C ASP A 33 -27.98 -16.71 -18.48
N CYS A 34 -27.30 -17.66 -17.82
CA CYS A 34 -26.41 -17.38 -16.71
C CYS A 34 -25.24 -16.46 -17.13
N LEU A 35 -24.71 -16.65 -18.35
CA LEU A 35 -23.66 -15.80 -18.88
C LEU A 35 -24.17 -14.39 -19.22
N ALA A 36 -25.41 -14.26 -19.71
CA ALA A 36 -26.04 -12.98 -19.97
C ALA A 36 -26.27 -12.20 -18.67
N ASP A 37 -26.82 -12.82 -17.65
CA ASP A 37 -27.04 -12.22 -16.33
C ASP A 37 -25.70 -11.78 -15.67
N ALA A 38 -24.68 -12.59 -15.77
CA ALA A 38 -23.34 -12.23 -15.27
C ALA A 38 -22.75 -11.01 -16.00
N LYS A 39 -22.96 -10.91 -17.32
CA LYS A 39 -22.51 -9.74 -18.11
C LYS A 39 -23.29 -8.47 -17.76
N ASP A 40 -24.57 -8.57 -17.52
CA ASP A 40 -25.38 -7.39 -17.19
C ASP A 40 -25.11 -6.92 -15.74
N THR A 41 -24.87 -7.84 -14.82
CA THR A 41 -24.38 -7.52 -13.47
C THR A 41 -23.03 -6.81 -13.53
N LEU A 42 -22.09 -7.29 -14.35
CA LEU A 42 -20.78 -6.66 -14.54
C LEU A 42 -20.91 -5.26 -15.15
N LYS A 43 -21.76 -5.07 -16.17
CA LYS A 43 -22.03 -3.75 -16.76
C LYS A 43 -22.59 -2.77 -15.73
N GLY A 44 -23.55 -3.21 -14.92
CA GLY A 44 -24.11 -2.40 -13.84
C GLY A 44 -23.05 -1.98 -12.83
N CYS A 45 -22.21 -2.92 -12.38
CA CYS A 45 -21.10 -2.63 -11.46
C CYS A 45 -20.11 -1.63 -12.06
N ILE A 46 -19.74 -1.77 -13.34
CA ILE A 46 -18.84 -0.83 -14.03
C ILE A 46 -19.48 0.56 -14.14
N ALA A 47 -20.77 0.65 -14.43
CA ALA A 47 -21.48 1.93 -14.52
C ALA A 47 -21.47 2.66 -13.18
N THR A 48 -21.82 1.97 -12.09
CA THR A 48 -21.80 2.52 -10.73
C THR A 48 -20.38 2.98 -10.33
N CYS A 49 -19.36 2.17 -10.58
CA CYS A 49 -17.97 2.57 -10.30
C CYS A 49 -17.53 3.81 -11.09
N LYS A 50 -17.99 3.95 -12.35
CA LYS A 50 -17.70 5.14 -13.17
C LYS A 50 -18.38 6.39 -12.62
N GLU A 51 -19.62 6.30 -12.19
CA GLU A 51 -20.36 7.40 -11.58
C GLU A 51 -19.71 7.85 -10.26
N GLU A 52 -19.39 6.89 -9.39
CA GLU A 52 -18.69 7.18 -8.13
C GLU A 52 -17.32 7.82 -8.37
N PHE A 53 -16.57 7.30 -9.34
CA PHE A 53 -15.28 7.89 -9.73
C PHE A 53 -15.44 9.31 -10.27
N GLN A 54 -16.42 9.54 -11.14
CA GLN A 54 -16.66 10.88 -11.70
C GLN A 54 -17.10 11.86 -10.60
N THR A 55 -17.98 11.45 -9.70
CA THR A 55 -18.41 12.26 -8.54
C THR A 55 -17.22 12.61 -7.64
N ALA A 56 -16.35 11.62 -7.35
CA ALA A 56 -15.13 11.86 -6.58
C ALA A 56 -14.17 12.82 -7.30
N LYS A 57 -14.00 12.65 -8.62
CA LYS A 57 -13.16 13.51 -9.47
C LYS A 57 -13.68 14.94 -9.54
N ASP A 58 -15.00 15.12 -9.66
CA ASP A 58 -15.62 16.45 -9.68
C ASP A 58 -15.51 17.13 -8.31
N GLY A 59 -15.60 16.34 -7.23
CA GLY A 59 -15.29 16.83 -5.88
C GLY A 59 -13.83 17.27 -5.69
N CYS A 60 -12.88 16.68 -6.46
CA CYS A 60 -11.47 17.09 -6.44
C CYS A 60 -11.21 18.36 -7.26
N ARG A 61 -12.08 18.72 -8.22
CA ARG A 61 -11.90 19.92 -9.05
C ARG A 61 -12.21 21.23 -8.32
N ASN A 62 -12.97 21.14 -7.24
CA ASN A 62 -13.34 22.30 -6.42
C ASN A 62 -12.37 22.50 -5.25
N ILE A 63 -11.09 22.38 -5.50
CA ILE A 63 -10.04 22.63 -4.53
C ILE A 63 -9.39 23.98 -4.84
N ASP A 64 -9.22 24.81 -3.82
CA ASP A 64 -8.38 25.98 -3.87
C ASP A 64 -6.91 25.54 -4.05
N HIS A 65 -6.34 25.85 -5.22
CA HIS A 65 -5.00 25.42 -5.56
C HIS A 65 -3.92 26.05 -4.71
N ASP A 66 -4.08 27.32 -4.31
CA ASP A 66 -3.10 28.03 -3.48
C ASP A 66 -3.13 27.47 -2.06
N CYS A 67 -4.32 27.20 -1.53
CA CYS A 67 -4.50 26.53 -0.25
C CYS A 67 -3.88 25.11 -0.29
N ALA A 68 -4.15 24.32 -1.33
CA ALA A 68 -3.63 22.99 -1.46
C ALA A 68 -2.10 22.96 -1.60
N GLU A 69 -1.51 23.94 -2.30
CA GLU A 69 -0.06 24.12 -2.40
C GLU A 69 0.56 24.44 -1.04
N GLY A 70 -0.08 25.31 -0.23
CA GLY A 70 0.31 25.58 1.14
C GLY A 70 0.33 24.31 1.98
N CYS A 71 -0.76 23.54 1.98
CA CYS A 71 -0.84 22.28 2.69
C CYS A 71 0.26 21.28 2.27
N ARG A 72 0.62 21.26 0.98
CA ARG A 72 1.69 20.40 0.48
C ARG A 72 3.06 20.81 1.00
N LYS A 73 3.38 22.09 1.00
CA LYS A 73 4.65 22.61 1.54
C LYS A 73 4.79 22.32 3.04
N ASP A 74 3.71 22.52 3.78
CA ASP A 74 3.69 22.21 5.21
C ASP A 74 3.89 20.71 5.46
N TYR A 75 3.29 19.85 4.63
CA TYR A 75 3.50 18.40 4.70
C TYR A 75 4.94 18.01 4.38
N GLU A 76 5.52 18.55 3.31
CA GLU A 76 6.91 18.29 2.92
C GLU A 76 7.88 18.71 4.04
N GLY A 77 7.65 19.87 4.66
CA GLY A 77 8.42 20.32 5.82
C GLY A 77 8.26 19.38 7.03
N CYS A 78 7.02 18.94 7.29
CA CYS A 78 6.73 18.05 8.42
C CYS A 78 7.41 16.69 8.30
N ILE A 79 7.44 16.07 7.11
CA ILE A 79 8.02 14.74 6.91
C ILE A 79 9.54 14.74 6.76
N PHE A 80 10.17 15.91 6.54
CA PHE A 80 11.59 16.00 6.21
C PHE A 80 12.47 15.42 7.32
N ASP A 81 12.33 15.90 8.55
CA ASP A 81 13.13 15.44 9.69
C ASP A 81 12.88 13.97 10.04
N PRO A 82 11.61 13.49 10.18
CA PRO A 82 11.33 12.07 10.41
C PRO A 82 11.87 11.13 9.34
N LEU A 83 11.90 11.54 8.08
CA LEU A 83 12.48 10.74 7.00
C LEU A 83 14.01 10.73 7.04
N ALA A 84 14.63 11.87 7.38
CA ALA A 84 16.08 11.95 7.56
C ALA A 84 16.55 11.06 8.71
N GLU A 85 15.89 11.14 9.87
CA GLU A 85 16.17 10.29 11.03
C GLU A 85 15.97 8.81 10.74
N LEU A 86 14.91 8.45 10.00
CA LEU A 86 14.67 7.08 9.56
C LEU A 86 15.77 6.57 8.63
N ALA A 87 16.25 7.42 7.72
CA ALA A 87 17.31 7.06 6.79
C ALA A 87 18.64 6.85 7.53
N GLU A 88 18.98 7.74 8.46
CA GLU A 88 20.18 7.64 9.29
C GLU A 88 20.13 6.40 10.19
N CYS A 89 19.02 6.14 10.85
CA CYS A 89 18.82 4.94 11.67
C CYS A 89 19.03 3.65 10.86
N LYS A 90 18.45 3.56 9.66
CA LYS A 90 18.65 2.41 8.76
C LYS A 90 20.09 2.26 8.26
N LEU A 91 20.75 3.39 7.99
CA LEU A 91 22.17 3.38 7.61
C LEU A 91 23.04 2.80 8.74
N LYS A 92 22.81 3.25 9.96
CA LYS A 92 23.50 2.74 11.15
C LYS A 92 23.27 1.24 11.34
N CYS A 93 22.04 0.73 11.16
CA CYS A 93 21.79 -0.71 11.18
C CYS A 93 22.64 -1.46 10.12
N ASN A 94 22.84 -0.89 8.94
CA ASN A 94 23.67 -1.51 7.92
C ASN A 94 25.17 -1.48 8.32
N GLU A 95 25.65 -0.36 8.85
CA GLU A 95 27.05 -0.19 9.30
C GLU A 95 27.38 -1.15 10.45
N ASP A 96 26.45 -1.37 11.36
CA ASP A 96 26.62 -2.25 12.51
C ASP A 96 26.66 -3.75 12.12
N PHE A 97 25.83 -4.17 11.17
CA PHE A 97 25.64 -5.60 10.89
C PHE A 97 26.21 -6.12 9.57
N ALA A 98 26.46 -5.26 8.56
CA ALA A 98 27.07 -5.71 7.31
C ALA A 98 28.52 -6.23 7.48
N PRO A 99 29.37 -5.64 8.33
CA PRO A 99 30.70 -6.17 8.62
C PRO A 99 30.66 -7.56 9.25
N GLU A 100 29.68 -7.82 10.12
CA GLU A 100 29.54 -9.12 10.78
C GLU A 100 29.13 -10.22 9.78
N ALA A 101 28.21 -9.92 8.85
CA ALA A 101 27.88 -10.82 7.76
C ALA A 101 29.09 -11.06 6.80
N ALA A 102 29.97 -10.07 6.62
CA ALA A 102 31.22 -10.22 5.87
C ALA A 102 32.18 -11.17 6.60
N ARG A 103 32.36 -11.03 7.93
CA ARG A 103 33.17 -11.95 8.75
C ARG A 103 32.69 -13.40 8.67
N CYS A 104 31.38 -13.63 8.56
CA CYS A 104 30.86 -14.98 8.34
C CYS A 104 31.37 -15.58 7.02
N ARG A 105 31.46 -14.76 5.96
CA ARG A 105 31.97 -15.21 4.64
C ARG A 105 33.46 -15.48 4.65
N GLU A 106 34.23 -14.79 5.48
CA GLU A 106 35.67 -15.00 5.66
C GLU A 106 35.96 -16.23 6.53
N LYS A 107 35.16 -16.43 7.59
CA LYS A 107 35.35 -17.51 8.55
C LYS A 107 34.98 -18.90 7.99
N TYR A 108 33.94 -18.96 7.19
CA TYR A 108 33.40 -20.22 6.67
C TYR A 108 33.56 -20.29 5.15
N PRO A 109 34.07 -21.40 4.58
CA PRO A 109 34.24 -21.56 3.15
C PRO A 109 32.88 -21.61 2.41
N LYS A 110 32.91 -21.34 1.11
CA LYS A 110 31.70 -21.43 0.27
C LYS A 110 31.19 -22.87 0.25
N GLY A 111 29.90 -23.04 0.57
CA GLY A 111 29.25 -24.36 0.65
C GLY A 111 29.19 -24.95 2.06
N ASP A 112 29.82 -24.31 3.03
CA ASP A 112 29.68 -24.70 4.43
C ASP A 112 28.29 -24.25 4.95
N PRO A 113 27.44 -25.15 5.49
CA PRO A 113 26.13 -24.80 6.01
C PRO A 113 26.16 -23.80 7.18
N GLU A 114 27.25 -23.74 7.94
CA GLU A 114 27.41 -22.77 9.03
C GLU A 114 27.62 -21.34 8.49
N ARG A 115 28.11 -21.19 7.27
CA ARG A 115 28.24 -19.89 6.62
C ARG A 115 26.86 -19.23 6.41
N ASP A 116 25.93 -19.99 5.83
CA ASP A 116 24.61 -19.47 5.52
C ASP A 116 23.83 -19.17 6.81
N LYS A 117 23.90 -20.04 7.79
CA LYS A 117 23.30 -19.79 9.13
C LYS A 117 23.85 -18.52 9.78
N CYS A 118 25.17 -18.32 9.71
CA CYS A 118 25.83 -17.14 10.27
C CYS A 118 25.38 -15.86 9.54
N ILE A 119 25.32 -15.88 8.23
CA ILE A 119 24.87 -14.72 7.42
C ILE A 119 23.40 -14.42 7.70
N ASP A 120 22.54 -15.43 7.68
CA ASP A 120 21.10 -15.28 7.91
C ASP A 120 20.83 -14.71 9.30
N PHE A 121 21.57 -15.14 10.32
CA PHE A 121 21.46 -14.61 11.67
C PHE A 121 21.67 -13.08 11.70
N TYR A 122 22.75 -12.58 11.10
CA TYR A 122 23.01 -11.14 11.07
C TYR A 122 22.07 -10.38 10.16
N GLN A 123 21.59 -10.98 9.08
CA GLN A 123 20.56 -10.39 8.23
C GLN A 123 19.22 -10.21 8.97
N VAL A 124 18.82 -11.19 9.77
CA VAL A 124 17.62 -11.10 10.61
C VAL A 124 17.75 -9.98 11.64
N ILE A 125 18.90 -9.87 12.31
CA ILE A 125 19.13 -8.78 13.27
C ILE A 125 19.11 -7.41 12.58
N ALA A 126 19.77 -7.28 11.43
CA ALA A 126 19.75 -6.05 10.65
C ALA A 126 18.33 -5.67 10.20
N PHE A 127 17.52 -6.66 9.85
CA PHE A 127 16.10 -6.44 9.50
C PHE A 127 15.30 -5.95 10.72
N GLN A 128 15.43 -6.61 11.87
CA GLN A 128 14.77 -6.21 13.11
C GLN A 128 15.19 -4.79 13.55
N CYS A 129 16.48 -4.46 13.44
CA CYS A 129 16.98 -3.10 13.68
C CYS A 129 16.26 -2.07 12.79
N LYS A 130 16.14 -2.34 11.48
CA LYS A 130 15.45 -1.45 10.55
C LYS A 130 13.94 -1.35 10.81
N ASP A 131 13.32 -2.41 11.30
CA ASP A 131 11.90 -2.38 11.69
C ASP A 131 11.69 -1.52 12.92
N THR A 132 12.57 -1.58 13.92
CA THR A 132 12.55 -0.67 15.08
C THR A 132 12.68 0.79 14.62
N CYS A 133 13.54 1.10 13.63
CA CYS A 133 13.64 2.44 13.06
C CYS A 133 12.30 2.88 12.42
N ARG A 134 11.62 1.98 11.70
CA ARG A 134 10.31 2.28 11.08
C ARG A 134 9.24 2.51 12.13
N GLU A 135 9.20 1.66 13.17
CA GLU A 135 8.24 1.79 14.26
C GLU A 135 8.37 3.11 14.99
N ALA A 136 9.60 3.61 15.17
CA ALA A 136 9.85 4.91 15.77
C ALA A 136 9.40 6.07 14.86
N ALA A 137 9.63 5.99 13.55
CA ALA A 137 9.27 7.04 12.59
C ALA A 137 7.77 7.06 12.24
N ASN A 138 7.10 5.91 12.22
CA ASN A 138 5.72 5.77 11.75
C ASN A 138 4.71 6.68 12.46
N PRO A 139 4.73 6.87 13.79
CA PRO A 139 3.81 7.77 14.48
C PRO A 139 3.96 9.22 14.00
N LEU A 140 5.19 9.69 13.79
CA LEU A 140 5.49 11.04 13.33
C LEU A 140 5.02 11.25 11.89
N LEU A 141 5.36 10.32 11.00
CA LEU A 141 4.92 10.35 9.60
C LEU A 141 3.40 10.26 9.48
N LYS A 142 2.76 9.46 10.34
CA LYS A 142 1.31 9.39 10.42
C LYS A 142 0.70 10.71 10.86
N ALA A 143 1.24 11.37 11.89
CA ALA A 143 0.77 12.65 12.35
C ALA A 143 0.86 13.72 11.25
N CYS A 144 1.97 13.79 10.51
CA CYS A 144 2.13 14.67 9.35
C CYS A 144 1.06 14.39 8.28
N SER A 145 0.82 13.09 7.97
CA SER A 145 -0.20 12.68 7.00
C SER A 145 -1.62 13.06 7.43
N ASP A 146 -1.93 12.92 8.71
CA ASP A 146 -3.26 13.25 9.24
C ASP A 146 -3.47 14.77 9.24
N THR A 147 -2.43 15.56 9.57
CA THR A 147 -2.44 17.03 9.46
C THR A 147 -2.63 17.49 8.02
N PHE A 148 -1.91 16.87 7.07
CA PHE A 148 -2.07 17.15 5.65
C PHE A 148 -3.50 16.90 5.17
N LYS A 149 -4.09 15.75 5.53
CA LYS A 149 -5.48 15.42 5.18
C LYS A 149 -6.46 16.43 5.75
N ALA A 150 -6.26 16.86 6.99
CA ALA A 150 -7.08 17.88 7.62
C ALA A 150 -6.97 19.22 6.87
N CYS A 151 -5.76 19.64 6.53
CA CYS A 151 -5.51 20.84 5.74
C CYS A 151 -6.19 20.77 4.37
N MET A 152 -6.05 19.67 3.64
CA MET A 152 -6.68 19.48 2.33
C MET A 152 -8.21 19.51 2.37
N ILE A 153 -8.82 19.16 3.50
CA ILE A 153 -10.27 19.28 3.69
C ILE A 153 -10.69 20.75 3.76
N THR A 154 -9.89 21.61 4.37
CA THR A 154 -10.19 23.05 4.46
C THR A 154 -10.05 23.77 3.12
N CYS A 155 -9.26 23.21 2.20
CA CYS A 155 -9.08 23.78 0.85
C CYS A 155 -10.22 23.44 -0.13
N LYS A 156 -11.21 22.65 0.28
CA LYS A 156 -12.37 22.35 -0.57
C LYS A 156 -13.26 23.59 -0.64
N GLN A 157 -13.39 24.14 -1.83
CA GLN A 157 -14.34 25.22 -2.09
C GLN A 157 -15.78 24.67 -2.05
N PRO A 158 -16.75 25.42 -1.52
CA PRO A 158 -18.15 25.07 -1.68
C PRO A 158 -18.51 25.03 -3.16
N PRO A 159 -19.42 24.14 -3.59
CA PRO A 159 -19.88 24.14 -4.97
C PRO A 159 -20.42 25.54 -5.32
N PRO A 160 -20.22 26.03 -6.56
CA PRO A 160 -20.78 27.30 -7.00
C PRO A 160 -22.31 27.25 -6.82
N PRO A 161 -22.94 28.37 -6.44
CA PRO A 161 -24.40 28.44 -6.31
C PRO A 161 -25.02 27.99 -7.62
N ALA A 162 -26.07 27.16 -7.51
CA ALA A 162 -26.81 26.71 -8.68
C ALA A 162 -27.38 27.93 -9.43
N PRO A 163 -27.35 27.94 -10.76
CA PRO A 163 -27.86 29.02 -11.60
C PRO A 163 -29.37 29.24 -11.43
#